data_56184fb3c65c4695be4b6f5daeb8220e
#
_entry.id   56184fb3c65c4695be4b6f5daeb8220e
#
_cell.length_a   1.000
_cell.length_b   1.000
_cell.length_c   1.000
_cell.angle_alpha   90.00
_cell.angle_beta   90.00
_cell.angle_gamma   90.00
#
_symmetry.space_group_name_H-M   'P 1'
#
loop_
_entity.id
_entity.type
_entity.pdbx_description
1 polymer ?
#
loop_
_entity_poly.entity_id
_entity_poly.type
_entity_poly.pdbx_seq_one_letter_code
_entity_poly.pdbx_strand_id
1 'polypeptide(L)'
;YDMDFWHNSLTSSSVKQLCQKYDMDFDSVKAWYNGYLIDGIHMYNPNSVTQAMIDQDCDSYWRNTSSFSSINTFITMNYAGLKDDIMTMLAGGKVMVDTRSFQNDLSDIHSKDDALTALIHLGYLGYDADRKSAYIPNYEVAEAFQMALKTGTWDEISKAISRCDELLMATIDGDETKVAEIIEQAHDTYTSVLKYNDENSLSCVLTMAYFAAPGYYNIVREMPAGKGFADFAFIPRSNAGFRPAMIVELKYNQSAETAIKQIKEKKYHGALSGYSDKILLVGINYNADGSNKKHHTCVIEEWRNS
;
A
#
# COMPACT_ATOMS: atom_id res chain seq x y z
N TYR A 1 -7.55 -28.84 -16.63
CA TYR A 1 -7.33 -28.07 -15.38
C TYR A 1 -6.55 -28.97 -14.46
N ASP A 2 -5.29 -28.58 -14.22
CA ASP A 2 -4.33 -29.40 -13.47
C ASP A 2 -4.66 -29.29 -11.99
N MET A 3 -5.26 -30.32 -11.41
CA MET A 3 -5.60 -30.37 -9.97
C MET A 3 -4.35 -30.39 -9.09
N ASP A 4 -3.17 -30.67 -9.62
CA ASP A 4 -1.90 -30.70 -8.88
C ASP A 4 -1.41 -29.31 -8.47
N PHE A 5 -1.81 -28.25 -9.17
CA PHE A 5 -1.51 -26.87 -8.81
C PHE A 5 -2.12 -26.48 -7.44
N TRP A 6 -3.29 -26.99 -7.12
CA TRP A 6 -4.04 -26.68 -5.91
C TRP A 6 -3.53 -27.42 -4.66
N HIS A 7 -2.87 -28.56 -4.82
CA HIS A 7 -2.34 -29.34 -3.68
C HIS A 7 -1.13 -28.69 -3.01
N ASN A 8 -0.44 -27.75 -3.67
CA ASN A 8 0.70 -27.01 -3.13
C ASN A 8 0.34 -25.62 -2.64
N SER A 9 -0.93 -25.23 -2.67
CA SER A 9 -1.35 -23.90 -2.27
C SER A 9 -1.35 -23.77 -0.75
N LEU A 10 -0.76 -22.68 -0.24
CA LEU A 10 -0.72 -22.38 1.19
C LEU A 10 -1.97 -21.61 1.61
N THR A 11 -2.73 -22.18 2.54
CA THR A 11 -3.87 -21.51 3.18
C THR A 11 -3.41 -20.69 4.41
N SER A 12 -4.28 -19.81 4.91
CA SER A 12 -4.01 -19.05 6.14
C SER A 12 -3.62 -19.93 7.34
N SER A 13 -4.22 -21.12 7.46
CA SER A 13 -3.89 -22.07 8.54
C SER A 13 -2.46 -22.60 8.41
N SER A 14 -2.07 -23.02 7.19
CA SER A 14 -0.73 -23.54 6.92
C SER A 14 0.33 -22.45 7.12
N VAL A 15 0.07 -21.24 6.62
CA VAL A 15 1.00 -20.10 6.78
C VAL A 15 1.16 -19.71 8.24
N LYS A 16 0.08 -19.73 9.03
CA LYS A 16 0.14 -19.45 10.46
C LYS A 16 1.03 -20.45 11.22
N GLN A 17 0.96 -21.74 10.85
CA GLN A 17 1.83 -22.76 11.42
C GLN A 17 3.30 -22.55 11.02
N LEU A 18 3.57 -22.15 9.77
CA LEU A 18 4.92 -21.80 9.33
C LEU A 18 5.46 -20.58 10.08
N CYS A 19 4.67 -19.53 10.25
CA CYS A 19 5.07 -18.35 11.02
C CYS A 19 5.44 -18.73 12.47
N GLN A 20 4.65 -19.57 13.13
CA GLN A 20 4.98 -20.06 14.47
C GLN A 20 6.29 -20.88 14.52
N LYS A 21 6.53 -21.70 13.49
CA LYS A 21 7.74 -22.53 13.40
C LYS A 21 9.01 -21.72 13.14
N TYR A 22 8.90 -20.66 12.35
CA TYR A 22 10.05 -19.84 11.90
C TYR A 22 10.15 -18.50 12.62
N ASP A 23 9.36 -18.29 13.69
CA ASP A 23 9.33 -17.05 14.49
C ASP A 23 9.10 -15.78 13.67
N MET A 24 8.13 -15.86 12.75
CA MET A 24 7.73 -14.72 11.92
C MET A 24 6.37 -14.17 12.33
N ASP A 25 6.20 -12.85 12.17
CA ASP A 25 4.91 -12.20 12.38
C ASP A 25 3.90 -12.58 11.29
N PHE A 26 2.78 -13.21 11.69
CA PHE A 26 1.76 -13.68 10.76
C PHE A 26 1.07 -12.53 10.01
N ASP A 27 0.83 -11.39 10.68
CA ASP A 27 0.14 -10.27 10.05
C ASP A 27 1.02 -9.61 8.97
N SER A 28 2.33 -9.56 9.19
CA SER A 28 3.29 -9.16 8.17
C SER A 28 3.28 -10.09 6.96
N VAL A 29 3.42 -11.40 7.18
CA VAL A 29 3.39 -12.41 6.10
C VAL A 29 2.07 -12.37 5.34
N LYS A 30 0.97 -12.14 6.05
CA LYS A 30 -0.35 -11.97 5.46
C LYS A 30 -0.43 -10.73 4.57
N ALA A 31 0.06 -9.59 5.02
CA ALA A 31 0.04 -8.35 4.25
C ALA A 31 0.88 -8.46 2.97
N TRP A 32 1.99 -9.18 3.03
CA TRP A 32 2.90 -9.34 1.91
C TRP A 32 2.47 -10.38 0.88
N TYR A 33 1.82 -11.49 1.27
CA TYR A 33 1.67 -12.65 0.36
C TYR A 33 0.25 -13.21 0.25
N ASN A 34 -0.71 -12.70 1.05
CA ASN A 34 -2.12 -13.08 0.94
C ASN A 34 -2.81 -12.26 -0.16
N GLY A 35 -4.10 -12.50 -0.36
CA GLY A 35 -4.99 -11.64 -1.12
C GLY A 35 -5.67 -12.31 -2.31
N TYR A 36 -5.36 -13.55 -2.59
CA TYR A 36 -6.10 -14.34 -3.55
C TYR A 36 -7.23 -15.06 -2.82
N LEU A 37 -8.47 -14.80 -3.24
CA LEU A 37 -9.64 -15.43 -2.67
C LEU A 37 -10.25 -16.39 -3.69
N ILE A 38 -10.25 -17.69 -3.38
CA ILE A 38 -10.80 -18.74 -4.24
C ILE A 38 -11.80 -19.51 -3.41
N ASP A 39 -13.07 -19.49 -3.82
CA ASP A 39 -14.17 -20.14 -3.12
C ASP A 39 -14.24 -19.81 -1.61
N GLY A 40 -13.95 -18.56 -1.25
CA GLY A 40 -13.91 -18.09 0.13
C GLY A 40 -12.65 -18.45 0.91
N ILE A 41 -11.68 -19.14 0.30
CA ILE A 41 -10.42 -19.55 0.93
C ILE A 41 -9.33 -18.56 0.53
N HIS A 42 -8.62 -18.02 1.54
CA HIS A 42 -7.44 -17.19 1.33
C HIS A 42 -6.24 -18.04 0.93
N MET A 43 -5.67 -17.72 -0.22
CA MET A 43 -4.51 -18.40 -0.80
C MET A 43 -3.31 -17.47 -0.82
N TYR A 44 -2.15 -18.05 -0.55
CA TYR A 44 -0.86 -17.36 -0.52
C TYR A 44 0.04 -17.88 -1.65
N ASN A 45 0.97 -17.04 -2.12
CA ASN A 45 2.01 -17.49 -3.03
C ASN A 45 2.98 -18.42 -2.30
N PRO A 46 3.05 -19.72 -2.64
CA PRO A 46 3.90 -20.67 -1.90
C PRO A 46 5.39 -20.35 -2.00
N ASN A 47 5.84 -19.86 -3.17
CA ASN A 47 7.25 -19.53 -3.38
C ASN A 47 7.66 -18.35 -2.47
N SER A 48 6.89 -17.28 -2.48
CA SER A 48 7.19 -16.08 -1.68
C SER A 48 7.14 -16.36 -0.18
N VAL A 49 6.12 -17.13 0.28
CA VAL A 49 6.04 -17.55 1.69
C VAL A 49 7.23 -18.43 2.08
N THR A 50 7.63 -19.37 1.23
CA THR A 50 8.78 -20.26 1.51
C THR A 50 10.06 -19.45 1.61
N GLN A 51 10.28 -18.53 0.69
CA GLN A 51 11.47 -17.67 0.69
C GLN A 51 11.50 -16.76 1.92
N ALA A 52 10.37 -16.15 2.28
CA ALA A 52 10.26 -15.36 3.49
C ALA A 52 10.61 -16.16 4.76
N MET A 53 10.19 -17.42 4.85
CA MET A 53 10.56 -18.28 5.98
C MET A 53 12.06 -18.62 6.02
N ILE A 54 12.69 -18.77 4.84
CA ILE A 54 14.14 -19.04 4.74
C ILE A 54 14.94 -17.81 5.15
N ASP A 55 14.57 -16.64 4.62
CA ASP A 55 15.28 -15.39 4.85
C ASP A 55 14.91 -14.73 6.19
N GLN A 56 13.85 -15.23 6.85
CA GLN A 56 13.24 -14.65 8.06
C GLN A 56 12.87 -13.17 7.88
N ASP A 57 12.46 -12.83 6.65
CA ASP A 57 12.04 -11.49 6.28
C ASP A 57 10.93 -11.53 5.22
N CYS A 58 10.12 -10.47 5.18
CA CYS A 58 9.14 -10.27 4.11
C CYS A 58 9.74 -9.32 3.08
N ASP A 59 9.91 -9.75 1.85
CA ASP A 59 10.39 -8.94 0.73
C ASP A 59 9.66 -9.33 -0.56
N SER A 60 9.89 -8.60 -1.63
CA SER A 60 9.37 -8.96 -2.95
C SER A 60 10.27 -10.02 -3.61
N TYR A 61 9.80 -11.25 -3.62
CA TYR A 61 10.49 -12.38 -4.27
C TYR A 61 10.13 -12.53 -5.75
N TRP A 62 9.18 -11.73 -6.23
CA TRP A 62 8.78 -11.66 -7.63
C TRP A 62 9.73 -10.84 -8.51
N ARG A 63 10.57 -10.02 -7.94
CA ARG A 63 11.50 -9.11 -8.68
C ARG A 63 12.39 -9.84 -9.68
N ASN A 64 12.71 -11.09 -9.43
CA ASN A 64 13.65 -11.89 -10.24
C ASN A 64 12.95 -12.80 -11.26
N THR A 65 11.64 -12.67 -11.44
CA THR A 65 10.88 -13.48 -12.38
C THR A 65 10.54 -12.68 -13.65
N SER A 66 10.24 -13.39 -14.75
CA SER A 66 9.73 -12.80 -16.00
C SER A 66 8.43 -12.00 -15.81
N SER A 67 7.87 -12.09 -14.64
CA SER A 67 6.62 -11.46 -14.20
C SER A 67 6.63 -9.93 -14.31
N PHE A 68 7.74 -9.29 -13.92
CA PHE A 68 7.88 -7.83 -13.98
C PHE A 68 7.74 -7.29 -15.42
N SER A 69 8.27 -7.99 -16.42
CA SER A 69 8.18 -7.57 -17.82
C SER A 69 6.74 -7.55 -18.32
N SER A 70 5.90 -8.45 -17.82
CA SER A 70 4.48 -8.51 -18.19
C SER A 70 3.70 -7.30 -17.71
N ILE A 71 3.84 -6.91 -16.43
CA ILE A 71 3.16 -5.71 -15.89
C ILE A 71 3.55 -4.47 -16.70
N ASN A 72 4.85 -4.30 -16.98
CA ASN A 72 5.33 -3.16 -17.75
C ASN A 72 4.73 -3.12 -19.17
N THR A 73 4.55 -4.29 -19.80
CA THR A 73 3.90 -4.38 -21.12
C THR A 73 2.47 -3.83 -21.06
N PHE A 74 1.65 -4.24 -20.09
CA PHE A 74 0.28 -3.75 -19.96
C PHE A 74 0.20 -2.25 -19.61
N ILE A 75 1.09 -1.77 -18.74
CA ILE A 75 1.19 -0.33 -18.42
C ILE A 75 1.52 0.49 -19.68
N THR A 76 2.45 -0.02 -20.50
CA THR A 76 2.89 0.66 -21.73
C THR A 76 1.78 0.73 -22.79
N MET A 77 0.84 -0.22 -22.82
CA MET A 77 -0.32 -0.17 -23.72
C MET A 77 -1.21 1.04 -23.48
N ASN A 78 -1.25 1.55 -22.24
CA ASN A 78 -1.89 2.81 -21.83
C ASN A 78 -3.32 3.01 -22.39
N TYR A 79 -4.16 1.98 -22.33
CA TYR A 79 -5.56 2.09 -22.71
C TYR A 79 -6.31 3.14 -21.87
N ALA A 80 -7.27 3.82 -22.49
CA ALA A 80 -8.06 4.86 -21.82
C ALA A 80 -8.72 4.33 -20.53
N GLY A 81 -8.42 4.96 -19.39
CA GLY A 81 -8.89 4.60 -18.05
C GLY A 81 -8.07 3.52 -17.33
N LEU A 82 -7.13 2.83 -17.99
CA LEU A 82 -6.29 1.83 -17.36
C LEU A 82 -5.41 2.44 -16.26
N LYS A 83 -4.86 3.62 -16.50
CA LYS A 83 -4.07 4.39 -15.53
C LYS A 83 -4.87 4.67 -14.26
N ASP A 84 -6.09 5.18 -14.41
CA ASP A 84 -6.97 5.54 -13.30
C ASP A 84 -7.34 4.31 -12.46
N ASP A 85 -7.61 3.19 -13.14
CA ASP A 85 -7.94 1.92 -12.49
C ASP A 85 -6.75 1.36 -11.70
N ILE A 86 -5.54 1.37 -12.26
CA ILE A 86 -4.33 0.91 -11.57
C ILE A 86 -4.03 1.81 -10.36
N MET A 87 -4.14 3.14 -10.51
CA MET A 87 -3.93 4.07 -9.40
C MET A 87 -4.96 3.88 -8.28
N THR A 88 -6.23 3.66 -8.65
CA THR A 88 -7.29 3.34 -7.68
C THR A 88 -6.98 2.06 -6.91
N MET A 89 -6.51 1.02 -7.58
CA MET A 89 -6.14 -0.25 -6.92
C MET A 89 -4.89 -0.11 -6.05
N LEU A 90 -3.87 0.65 -6.49
CA LEU A 90 -2.69 0.96 -5.67
C LEU A 90 -3.05 1.74 -4.40
N ALA A 91 -4.05 2.62 -4.48
CA ALA A 91 -4.60 3.31 -3.31
C ALA A 91 -5.44 2.40 -2.38
N GLY A 92 -5.55 1.10 -2.69
CA GLY A 92 -6.31 0.11 -1.91
C GLY A 92 -7.77 -0.02 -2.31
N GLY A 93 -8.19 0.64 -3.40
CA GLY A 93 -9.54 0.52 -3.95
C GLY A 93 -9.73 -0.73 -4.80
N LYS A 94 -10.97 -0.91 -5.27
CA LYS A 94 -11.35 -1.95 -6.23
C LYS A 94 -11.96 -1.31 -7.46
N VAL A 95 -11.73 -1.90 -8.64
CA VAL A 95 -12.24 -1.40 -9.92
C VAL A 95 -13.10 -2.46 -10.60
N MET A 96 -14.19 -2.02 -11.21
CA MET A 96 -15.08 -2.92 -11.98
C MET A 96 -14.37 -3.37 -13.25
N VAL A 97 -14.43 -4.66 -13.56
CA VAL A 97 -13.84 -5.27 -14.76
C VAL A 97 -14.85 -6.18 -15.44
N ASP A 98 -15.05 -5.98 -16.74
CA ASP A 98 -15.81 -6.94 -17.56
C ASP A 98 -14.86 -7.99 -18.14
N THR A 99 -14.81 -9.15 -17.49
CA THR A 99 -13.93 -10.26 -17.87
C THR A 99 -14.42 -11.08 -19.08
N ARG A 100 -15.58 -10.76 -19.64
CA ARG A 100 -16.23 -11.57 -20.69
C ARG A 100 -15.66 -11.32 -22.10
N SER A 101 -15.02 -10.17 -22.33
CA SER A 101 -14.45 -9.81 -23.63
C SER A 101 -13.12 -10.51 -23.92
N PHE A 102 -12.40 -10.91 -22.89
CA PHE A 102 -11.07 -11.49 -23.03
C PHE A 102 -11.11 -12.95 -23.49
N GLN A 103 -10.46 -13.27 -24.61
CA GLN A 103 -10.45 -14.59 -25.23
C GLN A 103 -9.27 -15.48 -24.82
N ASN A 104 -8.58 -15.19 -23.72
CA ASN A 104 -7.37 -15.88 -23.25
C ASN A 104 -6.18 -15.84 -24.23
N ASP A 105 -6.17 -14.87 -25.12
CA ASP A 105 -5.04 -14.61 -26.01
C ASP A 105 -4.38 -13.27 -25.64
N LEU A 106 -3.15 -13.33 -25.14
CA LEU A 106 -2.37 -12.15 -24.76
C LEU A 106 -1.96 -11.29 -25.95
N SER A 107 -2.08 -11.81 -27.18
CA SER A 107 -1.85 -11.03 -28.40
C SER A 107 -3.08 -10.24 -28.86
N ASP A 108 -4.26 -10.50 -28.28
CA ASP A 108 -5.55 -9.92 -28.69
C ASP A 108 -6.13 -9.03 -27.57
N ILE A 109 -5.34 -8.07 -27.10
CA ILE A 109 -5.73 -7.11 -26.06
C ILE A 109 -6.08 -5.78 -26.72
N HIS A 110 -7.34 -5.35 -26.62
CA HIS A 110 -7.85 -4.16 -27.28
C HIS A 110 -8.46 -3.12 -26.33
N SER A 111 -8.63 -3.47 -25.07
CA SER A 111 -9.27 -2.60 -24.07
C SER A 111 -8.58 -2.67 -22.71
N LYS A 112 -8.91 -1.72 -21.81
CA LYS A 112 -8.47 -1.78 -20.43
C LYS A 112 -9.00 -3.03 -19.72
N ASP A 113 -10.22 -3.45 -20.02
CA ASP A 113 -10.84 -4.62 -19.41
C ASP A 113 -10.12 -5.93 -19.83
N ASP A 114 -9.67 -6.01 -21.09
CA ASP A 114 -8.86 -7.12 -21.55
C ASP A 114 -7.49 -7.13 -20.84
N ALA A 115 -6.85 -5.96 -20.70
CA ALA A 115 -5.56 -5.83 -20.00
C ALA A 115 -5.70 -6.21 -18.51
N LEU A 116 -6.74 -5.73 -17.83
CA LEU A 116 -7.00 -6.07 -16.43
C LEU A 116 -7.34 -7.55 -16.28
N THR A 117 -8.13 -8.13 -17.20
CA THR A 117 -8.45 -9.55 -17.19
C THR A 117 -7.21 -10.42 -17.40
N ALA A 118 -6.33 -10.04 -18.33
CA ALA A 118 -5.05 -10.70 -18.50
C ALA A 118 -4.20 -10.66 -17.23
N LEU A 119 -4.14 -9.52 -16.55
CA LEU A 119 -3.43 -9.37 -15.27
C LEU A 119 -4.05 -10.23 -14.15
N ILE A 120 -5.38 -10.43 -14.14
CA ILE A 120 -6.04 -11.37 -13.23
C ILE A 120 -5.62 -12.81 -13.54
N HIS A 121 -5.65 -13.23 -14.81
CA HIS A 121 -5.29 -14.57 -15.23
C HIS A 121 -3.80 -14.88 -14.96
N LEU A 122 -2.94 -13.90 -15.06
CA LEU A 122 -1.51 -14.02 -14.76
C LEU A 122 -1.21 -13.98 -13.25
N GLY A 123 -2.22 -13.72 -12.41
CA GLY A 123 -2.08 -13.68 -10.95
C GLY A 123 -1.51 -12.37 -10.41
N TYR A 124 -1.50 -11.28 -11.21
CA TYR A 124 -1.11 -9.95 -10.70
C TYR A 124 -2.24 -9.20 -10.02
N LEU A 125 -3.48 -9.54 -10.33
CA LEU A 125 -4.65 -8.96 -9.69
C LEU A 125 -5.49 -10.03 -9.03
N GLY A 126 -6.05 -9.71 -7.86
CA GLY A 126 -7.14 -10.47 -7.26
C GLY A 126 -8.46 -10.08 -7.93
N TYR A 127 -9.42 -11.01 -7.95
CA TYR A 127 -10.75 -10.79 -8.51
C TYR A 127 -11.84 -11.21 -7.53
N ASP A 128 -12.77 -10.31 -7.31
CA ASP A 128 -13.99 -10.52 -6.51
C ASP A 128 -15.14 -10.83 -7.49
N ALA A 129 -15.49 -12.10 -7.62
CA ALA A 129 -16.50 -12.55 -8.59
C ALA A 129 -17.90 -12.01 -8.28
N ASP A 130 -18.26 -11.85 -7.00
CA ASP A 130 -19.57 -11.34 -6.58
C ASP A 130 -19.74 -9.86 -6.95
N ARG A 131 -18.67 -9.09 -6.82
CA ARG A 131 -18.65 -7.65 -7.13
C ARG A 131 -18.12 -7.34 -8.52
N LYS A 132 -17.65 -8.34 -9.26
CA LYS A 132 -17.01 -8.19 -10.58
C LYS A 132 -15.91 -7.14 -10.55
N SER A 133 -15.07 -7.17 -9.53
CA SER A 133 -14.06 -6.15 -9.34
C SER A 133 -12.67 -6.73 -9.12
N ALA A 134 -11.67 -6.08 -9.73
CA ALA A 134 -10.26 -6.39 -9.56
C ALA A 134 -9.64 -5.52 -8.45
N TYR A 135 -8.57 -6.00 -7.84
CA TYR A 135 -7.80 -5.31 -6.82
C TYR A 135 -6.35 -5.83 -6.77
N ILE A 136 -5.44 -5.03 -6.23
CA ILE A 136 -4.07 -5.47 -5.95
C ILE A 136 -4.10 -6.30 -4.67
N PRO A 137 -3.65 -7.57 -4.71
CA PRO A 137 -3.91 -8.51 -3.62
C PRO A 137 -3.03 -8.28 -2.37
N ASN A 138 -1.80 -7.77 -2.55
CA ASN A 138 -0.81 -7.70 -1.47
C ASN A 138 0.33 -6.73 -1.77
N TYR A 139 1.24 -6.53 -0.80
CA TYR A 139 2.36 -5.60 -0.94
C TYR A 139 3.39 -6.07 -1.97
N GLU A 140 3.64 -7.37 -2.12
CA GLU A 140 4.59 -7.88 -3.12
C GLU A 140 4.17 -7.49 -4.54
N VAL A 141 2.89 -7.66 -4.86
CA VAL A 141 2.34 -7.27 -6.16
C VAL A 141 2.26 -5.76 -6.30
N ALA A 142 1.86 -5.05 -5.24
CA ALA A 142 1.83 -3.58 -5.25
C ALA A 142 3.21 -3.00 -5.57
N GLU A 143 4.28 -3.53 -4.99
CA GLU A 143 5.65 -3.11 -5.28
C GLU A 143 6.05 -3.40 -6.74
N ALA A 144 5.63 -4.54 -7.30
CA ALA A 144 5.86 -4.84 -8.71
C ALA A 144 5.21 -3.82 -9.65
N PHE A 145 3.97 -3.39 -9.36
CA PHE A 145 3.30 -2.31 -10.09
C PHE A 145 4.05 -0.98 -9.97
N GLN A 146 4.55 -0.63 -8.78
CA GLN A 146 5.33 0.60 -8.62
C GLN A 146 6.62 0.61 -9.41
N MET A 147 7.36 -0.48 -9.36
CA MET A 147 8.60 -0.57 -10.13
C MET A 147 8.32 -0.42 -11.63
N ALA A 148 7.22 -1.01 -12.12
CA ALA A 148 6.80 -0.85 -13.49
C ALA A 148 6.39 0.60 -13.80
N LEU A 149 5.73 1.29 -12.87
CA LEU A 149 5.36 2.71 -13.01
C LEU A 149 6.57 3.65 -12.95
N LYS A 150 7.59 3.33 -12.13
CA LYS A 150 8.85 4.11 -12.10
C LYS A 150 9.60 4.09 -13.44
N THR A 151 9.51 2.98 -14.17
CA THR A 151 10.21 2.77 -15.45
C THR A 151 9.31 2.99 -16.66
N GLY A 152 8.02 3.22 -16.45
CA GLY A 152 7.01 3.32 -17.51
C GLY A 152 6.87 4.72 -18.12
N THR A 153 5.86 4.88 -18.98
CA THR A 153 5.59 6.08 -19.76
C THR A 153 4.76 7.16 -19.03
N TRP A 154 4.41 6.94 -17.76
CA TRP A 154 3.57 7.85 -16.98
C TRP A 154 4.43 8.80 -16.13
N ASP A 155 5.05 9.76 -16.78
CA ASP A 155 6.09 10.65 -16.20
C ASP A 155 5.70 11.32 -14.87
N GLU A 156 4.47 11.82 -14.73
CA GLU A 156 4.02 12.49 -13.50
C GLU A 156 3.93 11.51 -12.33
N ILE A 157 3.39 10.31 -12.57
CA ILE A 157 3.29 9.26 -11.55
C ILE A 157 4.67 8.73 -11.19
N SER A 158 5.53 8.50 -12.19
CA SER A 158 6.92 8.09 -11.96
C SER A 158 7.68 9.07 -11.05
N LYS A 159 7.52 10.37 -11.27
CA LYS A 159 8.10 11.41 -10.41
C LYS A 159 7.51 11.40 -9.00
N ALA A 160 6.19 11.23 -8.87
CA ALA A 160 5.55 11.19 -7.55
C ALA A 160 5.99 9.97 -6.74
N ILE A 161 6.06 8.80 -7.37
CA ILE A 161 6.57 7.57 -6.71
C ILE A 161 8.03 7.71 -6.31
N SER A 162 8.87 8.35 -7.13
CA SER A 162 10.28 8.59 -6.79
C SER A 162 10.49 9.49 -5.56
N ARG A 163 9.46 10.26 -5.16
CA ARG A 163 9.47 11.09 -3.95
C ARG A 163 8.98 10.39 -2.69
N CYS A 164 8.49 9.16 -2.79
CA CYS A 164 8.01 8.43 -1.61
C CYS A 164 9.13 8.17 -0.59
N ASP A 165 10.35 7.87 -1.06
CA ASP A 165 11.52 7.72 -0.18
C ASP A 165 11.89 9.05 0.49
N GLU A 166 11.80 10.17 -0.25
CA GLU A 166 12.06 11.51 0.26
C GLU A 166 11.04 11.90 1.34
N LEU A 167 9.76 11.59 1.14
CA LEU A 167 8.71 11.83 2.12
C LEU A 167 8.96 11.04 3.41
N LEU A 168 9.26 9.76 3.28
CA LEU A 168 9.54 8.91 4.45
C LEU A 168 10.71 9.45 5.26
N MET A 169 11.82 9.84 4.60
CA MET A 169 12.97 10.41 5.28
C MET A 169 12.64 11.76 5.93
N ALA A 170 11.94 12.66 5.22
CA ALA A 170 11.51 13.94 5.78
C ALA A 170 10.64 13.76 7.03
N THR A 171 9.76 12.74 7.04
CA THR A 171 8.95 12.43 8.20
C THR A 171 9.79 11.93 9.38
N ILE A 172 10.77 11.06 9.14
CA ILE A 172 11.68 10.54 10.18
C ILE A 172 12.55 11.66 10.76
N ASP A 173 12.98 12.60 9.92
CA ASP A 173 13.82 13.74 10.30
C ASP A 173 13.01 14.87 10.96
N GLY A 174 11.67 14.81 10.94
CA GLY A 174 10.81 15.83 11.54
C GLY A 174 10.68 17.11 10.71
N ASP A 175 10.94 17.04 9.40
CA ASP A 175 10.80 18.19 8.48
C ASP A 175 9.33 18.36 8.04
N GLU A 176 8.55 19.00 8.91
CA GLU A 176 7.10 19.24 8.72
C GLU A 176 6.78 19.97 7.42
N THR A 177 7.63 20.96 7.08
CA THR A 177 7.46 21.75 5.86
C THR A 177 7.63 20.91 4.62
N LYS A 178 8.67 20.10 4.57
CA LYS A 178 8.98 19.21 3.46
C LYS A 178 7.91 18.11 3.31
N VAL A 179 7.44 17.54 4.42
CA VAL A 179 6.34 16.58 4.43
C VAL A 179 5.07 17.19 3.83
N ALA A 180 4.66 18.38 4.28
CA ALA A 180 3.48 19.06 3.76
C ALA A 180 3.61 19.36 2.26
N GLU A 181 4.79 19.79 1.78
CA GLU A 181 5.06 20.10 0.37
C GLU A 181 5.01 18.86 -0.53
N ILE A 182 5.57 17.73 -0.08
CA ILE A 182 5.54 16.50 -0.87
C ILE A 182 4.13 15.94 -0.94
N ILE A 183 3.38 15.98 0.16
CA ILE A 183 1.97 15.54 0.18
C ILE A 183 1.08 16.43 -0.69
N GLU A 184 1.29 17.75 -0.70
CA GLU A 184 0.61 18.67 -1.61
C GLU A 184 0.78 18.25 -3.06
N GLN A 185 2.01 17.99 -3.47
CA GLN A 185 2.32 17.57 -4.84
C GLN A 185 1.77 16.19 -5.18
N ALA A 186 1.80 15.26 -4.23
CA ALA A 186 1.18 13.95 -4.38
C ALA A 186 -0.34 14.09 -4.54
N HIS A 187 -0.97 14.96 -3.73
CA HIS A 187 -2.39 15.25 -3.82
C HIS A 187 -2.76 15.80 -5.20
N ASP A 188 -2.06 16.83 -5.69
CA ASP A 188 -2.29 17.40 -7.01
C ASP A 188 -2.16 16.35 -8.13
N THR A 189 -1.16 15.46 -8.00
CA THR A 189 -0.93 14.41 -8.97
C THR A 189 -2.02 13.34 -8.95
N TYR A 190 -2.41 12.89 -7.76
CA TYR A 190 -3.31 11.73 -7.62
C TYR A 190 -4.79 12.11 -7.62
N THR A 191 -5.18 13.31 -7.18
CA THR A 191 -6.59 13.75 -7.23
C THR A 191 -7.08 14.00 -8.65
N SER A 192 -6.20 14.35 -9.60
CA SER A 192 -6.57 14.39 -11.00
C SER A 192 -7.07 13.04 -11.52
N VAL A 193 -6.61 11.95 -10.89
CA VAL A 193 -6.97 10.56 -11.20
C VAL A 193 -8.12 10.06 -10.32
N LEU A 194 -8.09 10.33 -9.00
CA LEU A 194 -9.02 9.75 -8.02
C LEU A 194 -10.35 10.52 -7.89
N LYS A 195 -10.49 11.72 -8.44
CA LYS A 195 -11.71 12.56 -8.48
C LYS A 195 -12.40 12.83 -7.13
N TYR A 196 -11.69 12.85 -6.02
CA TYR A 196 -12.26 13.01 -4.69
C TYR A 196 -11.58 14.14 -3.90
N ASN A 197 -12.35 14.78 -3.01
CA ASN A 197 -11.86 15.78 -2.06
C ASN A 197 -12.55 15.57 -0.70
N ASP A 198 -12.29 14.42 -0.07
CA ASP A 198 -12.80 14.06 1.26
C ASP A 198 -11.70 13.34 2.08
N GLU A 199 -12.00 12.95 3.30
CA GLU A 199 -11.05 12.27 4.20
C GLU A 199 -10.57 10.92 3.63
N ASN A 200 -11.42 10.19 2.90
CA ASN A 200 -11.06 8.94 2.25
C ASN A 200 -10.04 9.17 1.13
N SER A 201 -10.19 10.25 0.38
CA SER A 201 -9.25 10.63 -0.69
C SER A 201 -7.89 11.00 -0.12
N LEU A 202 -7.85 11.72 0.99
CA LEU A 202 -6.61 12.05 1.68
C LEU A 202 -5.91 10.77 2.16
N SER A 203 -6.66 9.80 2.70
CA SER A 203 -6.12 8.48 3.05
C SER A 203 -5.53 7.74 1.85
N CYS A 204 -6.17 7.80 0.68
CA CYS A 204 -5.65 7.24 -0.57
C CYS A 204 -4.36 7.94 -1.02
N VAL A 205 -4.33 9.28 -1.01
CA VAL A 205 -3.14 10.08 -1.35
C VAL A 205 -1.97 9.70 -0.44
N LEU A 206 -2.21 9.56 0.86
CA LEU A 206 -1.17 9.18 1.82
C LEU A 206 -0.71 7.73 1.64
N THR A 207 -1.61 6.80 1.32
CA THR A 207 -1.21 5.44 0.97
C THR A 207 -0.22 5.44 -0.20
N MET A 208 -0.47 6.28 -1.20
CA MET A 208 0.44 6.43 -2.34
C MET A 208 1.72 7.18 -1.99
N ALA A 209 1.63 8.24 -1.19
CA ALA A 209 2.78 9.06 -0.82
C ALA A 209 3.78 8.30 0.07
N TYR A 210 3.30 7.48 1.01
CA TYR A 210 4.15 6.63 1.86
C TYR A 210 4.41 5.24 1.28
N PHE A 211 4.29 5.07 0.01
CA PHE A 211 4.39 3.77 -0.62
C PHE A 211 5.78 3.11 -0.55
N ALA A 212 6.83 3.85 -0.32
CA ALA A 212 8.17 3.30 -0.06
C ALA A 212 8.30 2.71 1.37
N ALA A 213 7.40 3.05 2.27
CA ALA A 213 7.47 2.64 3.67
C ALA A 213 7.36 1.12 3.89
N PRO A 214 6.62 0.30 3.10
CA PRO A 214 6.58 -1.15 3.29
C PRO A 214 7.95 -1.85 3.25
N GLY A 215 8.93 -1.29 2.57
CA GLY A 215 10.32 -1.80 2.61
C GLY A 215 10.96 -1.75 4.00
N TYR A 216 10.45 -0.92 4.92
CA TYR A 216 11.02 -0.68 6.24
C TYR A 216 10.01 -0.84 7.37
N TYR A 217 8.72 -0.79 7.08
CA TYR A 217 7.65 -0.79 8.05
C TYR A 217 6.54 -1.76 7.68
N ASN A 218 5.93 -2.36 8.69
CA ASN A 218 4.61 -2.92 8.59
C ASN A 218 3.60 -1.79 8.78
N ILE A 219 2.80 -1.52 7.74
CA ILE A 219 1.81 -0.44 7.77
C ILE A 219 0.46 -1.03 8.14
N VAL A 220 -0.13 -0.53 9.22
CA VAL A 220 -1.47 -0.91 9.67
C VAL A 220 -2.39 0.29 9.50
N ARG A 221 -3.41 0.15 8.65
CA ARG A 221 -4.47 1.15 8.50
C ARG A 221 -5.58 0.88 9.53
N GLU A 222 -6.22 1.97 10.00
CA GLU A 222 -7.28 1.88 11.01
C GLU A 222 -6.86 0.98 12.18
N MET A 223 -5.64 1.18 12.67
CA MET A 223 -5.09 0.36 13.74
C MET A 223 -5.86 0.58 15.03
N PRO A 224 -6.45 -0.49 15.64
CA PRO A 224 -7.05 -0.39 16.96
C PRO A 224 -6.01 0.06 17.99
N ALA A 225 -6.20 1.23 18.59
CA ALA A 225 -5.23 1.79 19.52
C ALA A 225 -5.94 2.60 20.61
N GLY A 226 -5.61 2.33 21.85
CA GLY A 226 -6.13 3.08 22.98
C GLY A 226 -7.66 3.11 23.01
N LYS A 227 -8.25 4.30 22.81
CA LYS A 227 -9.71 4.53 22.83
C LYS A 227 -10.31 4.78 21.43
N GLY A 228 -9.69 4.27 20.39
CA GLY A 228 -10.14 4.46 19.01
C GLY A 228 -9.27 3.73 18.00
N PHE A 229 -9.18 4.29 16.80
CA PHE A 229 -8.39 3.78 15.70
C PHE A 229 -7.47 4.89 15.21
N ALA A 230 -6.19 4.59 15.01
CA ALA A 230 -5.27 5.47 14.32
C ALA A 230 -5.40 5.25 12.80
N ASP A 231 -5.38 6.31 12.00
CA ASP A 231 -5.54 6.19 10.56
C ASP A 231 -4.43 5.33 9.94
N PHE A 232 -3.18 5.59 10.35
CA PHE A 232 -2.03 4.76 9.97
C PHE A 232 -1.09 4.57 11.14
N ALA A 233 -0.59 3.34 11.30
CA ALA A 233 0.54 3.02 12.15
C ALA A 233 1.65 2.38 11.32
N PHE A 234 2.87 2.85 11.49
CA PHE A 234 4.08 2.36 10.85
C PHE A 234 4.93 1.69 11.91
N ILE A 235 4.95 0.37 11.90
CA ILE A 235 5.69 -0.46 12.85
C ILE A 235 7.01 -0.87 12.20
N PRO A 236 8.19 -0.47 12.75
CA PRO A 236 9.47 -0.83 12.16
C PRO A 236 9.61 -2.35 12.04
N ARG A 237 10.10 -2.82 10.90
CA ARG A 237 10.45 -4.23 10.69
C ARG A 237 11.75 -4.55 11.43
N SER A 238 11.97 -5.82 11.78
CA SER A 238 13.16 -6.26 12.51
C SER A 238 14.48 -5.92 11.81
N ASN A 239 14.48 -5.89 10.49
CA ASN A 239 15.63 -5.55 9.64
C ASN A 239 15.72 -4.06 9.27
N ALA A 240 14.78 -3.23 9.72
CA ALA A 240 14.70 -1.81 9.35
C ALA A 240 15.75 -0.90 10.03
N GLY A 241 16.63 -1.47 10.88
CA GLY A 241 17.59 -0.70 11.68
C GLY A 241 16.89 0.14 12.77
N PHE A 242 17.55 1.17 13.25
CA PHE A 242 17.03 2.04 14.32
C PHE A 242 16.03 3.08 13.77
N ARG A 243 14.90 2.63 13.20
CA ARG A 243 13.83 3.52 12.75
C ARG A 243 12.78 3.72 13.84
N PRO A 244 12.24 4.95 14.00
CA PRO A 244 11.15 5.19 14.94
C PRO A 244 9.86 4.52 14.45
N ALA A 245 9.01 4.06 15.36
CA ALA A 245 7.63 3.79 15.02
C ALA A 245 6.90 5.11 14.74
N MET A 246 5.85 5.11 13.91
CA MET A 246 5.12 6.33 13.58
C MET A 246 3.62 6.09 13.66
N ILE A 247 2.89 7.09 14.15
CA ILE A 247 1.43 7.17 14.08
C ILE A 247 1.09 8.39 13.24
N VAL A 248 0.33 8.20 12.18
CA VAL A 248 -0.15 9.28 11.33
C VAL A 248 -1.66 9.38 11.49
N GLU A 249 -2.12 10.56 11.84
CA GLU A 249 -3.53 10.91 11.98
C GLU A 249 -3.88 12.02 11.00
N LEU A 250 -5.01 11.89 10.34
CA LEU A 250 -5.48 12.79 9.30
C LEU A 250 -6.57 13.70 9.80
N LYS A 251 -6.62 14.92 9.29
CA LYS A 251 -7.73 15.84 9.49
C LYS A 251 -8.10 16.50 8.17
N TYR A 252 -9.37 16.73 8.02
CA TYR A 252 -9.95 17.42 6.87
C TYR A 252 -10.64 18.70 7.37
N ASN A 253 -10.26 19.86 6.82
CA ASN A 253 -10.75 21.18 7.21
C ASN A 253 -10.66 21.48 8.73
N GLN A 254 -9.57 21.03 9.36
CA GLN A 254 -9.28 21.28 10.77
C GLN A 254 -7.85 21.84 10.93
N SER A 255 -7.00 21.19 11.75
CA SER A 255 -5.57 21.50 11.85
C SER A 255 -4.72 20.26 12.15
N ALA A 256 -3.43 20.31 11.81
CA ALA A 256 -2.49 19.24 12.10
C ALA A 256 -2.30 19.05 13.62
N GLU A 257 -2.37 20.14 14.42
CA GLU A 257 -2.31 20.09 15.88
C GLU A 257 -3.51 19.35 16.47
N THR A 258 -4.69 19.43 15.83
CA THR A 258 -5.88 18.65 16.24
C THR A 258 -5.64 17.17 16.08
N ALA A 259 -4.95 16.76 15.03
CA ALA A 259 -4.54 15.37 14.83
C ALA A 259 -3.58 14.89 15.95
N ILE A 260 -2.55 15.67 16.25
CA ILE A 260 -1.62 15.37 17.36
C ILE A 260 -2.34 15.26 18.69
N LYS A 261 -3.25 16.20 18.96
CA LYS A 261 -4.06 16.18 20.19
C LYS A 261 -4.88 14.88 20.28
N GLN A 262 -5.51 14.47 19.20
CA GLN A 262 -6.28 13.21 19.16
C GLN A 262 -5.40 12.00 19.45
N ILE A 263 -4.20 11.89 18.84
CA ILE A 263 -3.27 10.78 19.11
C ILE A 263 -2.95 10.69 20.61
N LYS A 264 -2.68 11.84 21.25
CA LYS A 264 -2.36 11.93 22.69
C LYS A 264 -3.55 11.57 23.58
N GLU A 265 -4.71 12.19 23.34
CA GLU A 265 -5.92 11.97 24.15
C GLU A 265 -6.44 10.54 24.04
N LYS A 266 -6.37 9.93 22.88
CA LYS A 266 -6.77 8.55 22.62
C LYS A 266 -5.67 7.53 22.99
N LYS A 267 -4.46 7.98 23.36
CA LYS A 267 -3.31 7.16 23.74
C LYS A 267 -2.90 6.16 22.66
N TYR A 268 -2.95 6.55 21.40
CA TYR A 268 -2.58 5.68 20.28
C TYR A 268 -1.12 5.20 20.36
N HIS A 269 -0.21 6.05 20.85
CA HIS A 269 1.20 5.74 21.03
C HIS A 269 1.44 4.52 21.94
N GLY A 270 0.55 4.26 22.90
CA GLY A 270 0.66 3.09 23.78
C GLY A 270 0.62 1.75 23.04
N ALA A 271 -0.03 1.68 21.89
CA ALA A 271 -0.08 0.47 21.08
C ALA A 271 1.26 0.16 20.39
N LEU A 272 2.13 1.17 20.22
CA LEU A 272 3.44 1.02 19.57
C LEU A 272 4.62 0.95 20.56
N SER A 273 4.38 1.08 21.86
CA SER A 273 5.43 1.13 22.89
C SER A 273 6.30 -0.15 22.97
N GLY A 274 5.79 -1.29 22.51
CA GLY A 274 6.54 -2.54 22.42
C GLY A 274 7.43 -2.70 21.18
N TYR A 275 7.33 -1.79 20.22
CA TYR A 275 8.03 -1.91 18.94
C TYR A 275 9.19 -0.94 18.78
N SER A 276 9.20 0.18 19.49
CA SER A 276 10.25 1.19 19.41
C SER A 276 10.25 2.09 20.65
N ASP A 277 11.45 2.46 21.11
CA ASP A 277 11.62 3.42 22.21
C ASP A 277 11.26 4.86 21.77
N LYS A 278 11.35 5.12 20.48
CA LYS A 278 11.04 6.40 19.86
C LYS A 278 9.82 6.26 18.95
N ILE A 279 8.76 7.02 19.22
CA ILE A 279 7.55 7.04 18.41
C ILE A 279 7.36 8.47 17.87
N LEU A 280 7.15 8.61 16.58
CA LEU A 280 6.75 9.89 15.97
C LEU A 280 5.22 9.97 15.88
N LEU A 281 4.68 11.06 16.39
CA LEU A 281 3.28 11.44 16.26
C LEU A 281 3.19 12.42 15.10
N VAL A 282 2.52 12.05 14.02
CA VAL A 282 2.43 12.82 12.79
C VAL A 282 0.99 13.23 12.55
N GLY A 283 0.71 14.51 12.62
CA GLY A 283 -0.59 15.09 12.29
C GLY A 283 -0.53 15.71 10.90
N ILE A 284 -1.44 15.33 10.03
CA ILE A 284 -1.57 15.87 8.67
C ILE A 284 -2.98 16.40 8.50
N ASN A 285 -3.12 17.65 8.02
CA ASN A 285 -4.40 18.24 7.73
C ASN A 285 -4.45 18.75 6.30
N TYR A 286 -5.60 18.59 5.66
CA TYR A 286 -5.95 19.17 4.38
C TYR A 286 -7.09 20.18 4.53
N ASN A 287 -6.89 21.40 4.03
CA ASN A 287 -7.91 22.44 3.97
C ASN A 287 -8.39 22.67 2.53
N ALA A 288 -9.64 22.32 2.24
CA ALA A 288 -10.22 22.48 0.91
C ALA A 288 -10.31 23.96 0.48
N ASP A 289 -10.53 24.88 1.43
CA ASP A 289 -10.70 26.34 1.19
C ASP A 289 -9.40 27.13 1.36
N GLY A 290 -8.24 26.50 1.19
CA GLY A 290 -6.93 27.13 1.37
C GLY A 290 -6.75 28.39 0.53
N SER A 291 -6.96 29.57 1.14
CA SER A 291 -6.83 30.90 0.50
C SER A 291 -5.38 31.25 0.07
N ASN A 292 -4.40 30.41 0.41
CA ASN A 292 -2.96 30.66 0.24
C ASN A 292 -2.21 29.64 -0.64
N LYS A 293 -2.86 28.90 -1.51
CA LYS A 293 -2.25 27.87 -2.39
C LYS A 293 -1.54 26.70 -1.68
N LYS A 294 -1.53 26.65 -0.34
CA LYS A 294 -1.04 25.49 0.43
C LYS A 294 -2.20 24.90 1.18
N HIS A 295 -2.66 23.74 0.78
CA HIS A 295 -3.80 23.04 1.37
C HIS A 295 -3.38 22.11 2.51
N HIS A 296 -2.13 21.60 2.48
CA HIS A 296 -1.63 20.66 3.48
C HIS A 296 -0.78 21.32 4.54
N THR A 297 -0.98 20.90 5.78
CA THR A 297 -0.12 21.22 6.93
C THR A 297 0.26 19.94 7.64
N CYS A 298 1.47 19.92 8.21
CA CYS A 298 1.98 18.80 8.97
C CYS A 298 2.57 19.29 10.30
N VAL A 299 2.37 18.50 11.36
CA VAL A 299 3.04 18.66 12.65
C VAL A 299 3.59 17.31 13.07
N ILE A 300 4.85 17.27 13.52
CA ILE A 300 5.52 16.05 13.95
C ILE A 300 6.06 16.24 15.35
N GLU A 301 5.66 15.40 16.27
CA GLU A 301 6.16 15.38 17.64
C GLU A 301 6.80 14.05 17.99
N GLU A 302 7.89 14.10 18.76
CA GLU A 302 8.56 12.92 19.26
C GLU A 302 7.95 12.50 20.61
N TRP A 303 7.58 11.22 20.71
CA TRP A 303 7.18 10.59 21.96
C TRP A 303 8.21 9.55 22.36
N ARG A 304 8.68 9.63 23.61
CA ARG A 304 9.58 8.61 24.21
C ARG A 304 8.85 7.88 25.32
N ASN A 305 8.98 6.56 25.31
CA ASN A 305 8.53 5.75 26.43
C ASN A 305 9.42 6.09 27.63
N SER A 306 8.82 6.58 28.70
CA SER A 306 9.50 6.91 29.96
C SER A 306 9.63 5.69 30.86
#